data_0a216c68ef5d2a9035d67d604a9144d9
#
_entry.id   0a216c68ef5d2a9035d67d604a9144d9
#
_cell.length_a   1.000
_cell.length_b   1.000
_cell.length_c   1.000
_cell.angle_alpha   90.00
_cell.angle_beta   90.00
_cell.angle_gamma   90.00
#
_symmetry.space_group_name_H-M   'P 1'
#
loop_
_entity.id
_entity.type
_entity.pdbx_description
1 polymer ?
#
loop_
_entity_poly.entity_id
_entity_poly.type
_entity_poly.pdbx_seq_one_letter_code
_entity_poly.pdbx_strand_id
1 'polypeptide(L)'
;MNLNSKFNYRDFIIFIVPVLIFSLYLYIYNPGILTAASFSQLHQIATGEFTGAYPILHTIIEMICLKIYASPASIGAFQILVFSLIWMIICNYHRDDTKSDSNGFVLQFIITMIVCLIPINAIYSITLSSNILFSYAVLF
;
A
#
# COMPACT_ATOMS: atom_id res chain seq x y z
N MET A 1 14.30 -19.21 -8.15
CA MET A 1 13.66 -17.88 -8.30
C MET A 1 14.43 -17.15 -9.40
N ASN A 2 13.88 -17.08 -10.61
CA ASN A 2 14.58 -16.52 -11.76
C ASN A 2 14.30 -15.01 -11.79
N LEU A 3 15.17 -14.21 -11.17
CA LEU A 3 15.05 -12.73 -11.06
C LEU A 3 15.26 -11.99 -12.41
N ASN A 4 15.29 -12.71 -13.53
CA ASN A 4 15.47 -12.16 -14.86
C ASN A 4 14.16 -11.91 -15.63
N SER A 5 13.01 -11.85 -14.97
CA SER A 5 11.80 -11.39 -15.66
C SER A 5 11.95 -9.90 -15.95
N LYS A 6 12.20 -9.56 -17.21
CA LYS A 6 12.22 -8.15 -17.67
C LYS A 6 10.89 -7.50 -17.26
N PHE A 7 10.98 -6.44 -16.46
CA PHE A 7 9.86 -5.58 -16.11
C PHE A 7 9.10 -5.19 -17.38
N ASN A 8 7.85 -5.63 -17.48
CA ASN A 8 7.04 -5.48 -18.68
C ASN A 8 6.04 -4.32 -18.48
N TYR A 9 5.60 -3.67 -19.56
CA TYR A 9 4.55 -2.64 -19.52
C TYR A 9 3.26 -3.14 -18.82
N ARG A 10 2.98 -4.45 -18.86
CA ARG A 10 1.86 -5.10 -18.18
C ARG A 10 1.97 -4.99 -16.66
N ASP A 11 3.17 -5.18 -16.13
CA ASP A 11 3.46 -5.08 -14.69
C ASP A 11 3.28 -3.64 -14.21
N PHE A 12 3.72 -2.69 -15.05
CA PHE A 12 3.51 -1.28 -14.79
C PHE A 12 2.02 -0.91 -14.74
N ILE A 13 1.18 -1.46 -15.62
CA ILE A 13 -0.27 -1.22 -15.59
C ILE A 13 -0.88 -1.76 -14.29
N ILE A 14 -0.53 -2.99 -13.88
CA ILE A 14 -1.03 -3.61 -12.64
C ILE A 14 -0.59 -2.82 -11.41
N PHE A 15 0.61 -2.22 -11.43
CA PHE A 15 1.10 -1.36 -10.36
C PHE A 15 0.37 0.00 -10.33
N ILE A 16 0.22 0.66 -11.48
CA ILE A 16 -0.26 2.04 -11.53
C ILE A 16 -1.77 2.17 -11.27
N VAL A 17 -2.56 1.14 -11.61
CA VAL A 17 -4.02 1.17 -11.41
C VAL A 17 -4.40 1.33 -9.95
N PRO A 18 -3.91 0.51 -8.99
CA PRO A 18 -4.19 0.74 -7.57
C PRO A 18 -3.67 2.09 -7.08
N VAL A 19 -2.47 2.51 -7.54
CA VAL A 19 -1.91 3.82 -7.16
C VAL A 19 -2.88 4.94 -7.53
N LEU A 20 -3.41 4.96 -8.76
CA LEU A 20 -4.32 6.02 -9.21
C LEU A 20 -5.64 6.00 -8.44
N ILE A 21 -6.26 4.83 -8.31
CA ILE A 21 -7.57 4.71 -7.66
C ILE A 21 -7.46 5.08 -6.18
N PHE A 22 -6.48 4.53 -5.45
CA PHE A 22 -6.35 4.80 -4.02
C PHE A 22 -5.83 6.21 -3.72
N SER A 23 -5.03 6.79 -4.61
CA SER A 23 -4.63 8.19 -4.50
C SER A 23 -5.83 9.14 -4.67
N LEU A 24 -6.82 8.77 -5.49
CA LEU A 24 -8.06 9.54 -5.58
C LEU A 24 -8.83 9.51 -4.24
N TYR A 25 -8.89 8.34 -3.59
CA TYR A 25 -9.47 8.24 -2.24
C TYR A 25 -8.67 9.07 -1.23
N LEU A 26 -7.34 9.00 -1.25
CA LEU A 26 -6.49 9.81 -0.37
C LEU A 26 -6.70 11.31 -0.59
N TYR A 27 -6.90 11.74 -1.84
CA TYR A 27 -7.21 13.13 -2.17
C TYR A 27 -8.56 13.57 -1.61
N ILE A 28 -9.60 12.72 -1.75
CA ILE A 28 -10.96 13.02 -1.26
C ILE A 28 -10.99 13.06 0.28
N TYR A 29 -10.29 12.14 0.93
CA TYR A 29 -10.25 12.00 2.41
C TYR A 29 -8.98 12.61 3.03
N ASN A 30 -8.36 13.59 2.38
CA ASN A 30 -7.14 14.22 2.87
C ASN A 30 -7.32 14.76 4.31
N PRO A 31 -6.38 14.48 5.22
CA PRO A 31 -5.05 13.87 5.07
C PRO A 31 -5.00 12.34 5.22
N GLY A 32 -6.08 11.64 5.04
CA GLY A 32 -6.28 10.22 5.31
C GLY A 32 -7.21 10.00 6.51
N ILE A 33 -7.48 8.73 6.82
CA ILE A 33 -8.35 8.36 7.93
C ILE A 33 -7.49 8.13 9.17
N LEU A 34 -7.69 8.97 10.18
CA LEU A 34 -7.00 8.89 11.46
C LEU A 34 -7.85 8.14 12.48
N THR A 35 -7.29 7.13 13.11
CA THR A 35 -7.88 6.41 14.23
C THR A 35 -7.34 6.95 15.56
N ALA A 36 -7.94 6.57 16.68
CA ALA A 36 -7.41 6.91 17.99
C ALA A 36 -5.95 6.42 18.17
N ALA A 37 -5.64 5.23 17.60
CA ALA A 37 -4.27 4.69 17.58
C ALA A 37 -3.33 5.57 16.76
N SER A 38 -3.77 6.07 15.60
CA SER A 38 -2.97 6.98 14.77
C SER A 38 -2.62 8.26 15.50
N PHE A 39 -3.59 8.86 16.19
CA PHE A 39 -3.32 10.06 16.99
C PHE A 39 -2.31 9.81 18.11
N SER A 40 -2.42 8.67 18.79
CA SER A 40 -1.47 8.30 19.84
C SER A 40 -0.05 8.09 19.26
N GLN A 41 0.09 7.45 18.10
CA GLN A 41 1.38 7.31 17.43
C GLN A 41 1.97 8.64 16.99
N LEU A 42 1.17 9.49 16.33
CA LEU A 42 1.62 10.83 15.92
C LEU A 42 2.05 11.69 17.12
N HIS A 43 1.34 11.58 18.25
CA HIS A 43 1.72 12.23 19.48
C HIS A 43 3.07 11.74 20.01
N GLN A 44 3.31 10.41 20.02
CA GLN A 44 4.61 9.85 20.41
C GLN A 44 5.75 10.32 19.51
N ILE A 45 5.49 10.43 18.21
CA ILE A 45 6.48 10.96 17.26
C ILE A 45 6.78 12.45 17.56
N ALA A 46 5.77 13.22 17.89
CA ALA A 46 5.90 14.66 18.17
C ALA A 46 6.62 14.94 19.51
N THR A 47 6.35 14.13 20.53
CA THR A 47 6.95 14.29 21.88
C THR A 47 8.29 13.57 22.05
N GLY A 48 8.57 12.58 21.21
CA GLY A 48 9.73 11.69 21.37
C GLY A 48 9.58 10.67 22.50
N GLU A 49 8.40 10.56 23.12
CA GLU A 49 8.10 9.61 24.19
C GLU A 49 7.51 8.33 23.62
N PHE A 50 8.36 7.35 23.34
CA PHE A 50 7.92 6.08 22.75
C PHE A 50 7.47 5.12 23.85
N THR A 51 6.18 4.79 23.87
CA THR A 51 5.64 3.69 24.66
C THR A 51 5.71 2.41 23.81
N GLY A 52 6.06 1.26 24.39
CA GLY A 52 6.17 -0.01 23.64
C GLY A 52 4.83 -0.56 23.10
N ALA A 53 3.79 0.27 23.01
CA ALA A 53 2.47 -0.11 22.53
C ALA A 53 2.37 -0.31 21.02
N TYR A 54 3.32 0.24 20.25
CA TYR A 54 3.34 0.16 18.78
C TYR A 54 4.64 -0.41 18.26
N PRO A 55 4.63 -1.12 17.09
CA PRO A 55 5.84 -1.64 16.48
C PRO A 55 6.81 -0.52 16.13
N ILE A 56 8.03 -0.60 16.64
CA ILE A 56 9.08 0.43 16.44
C ILE A 56 9.34 0.67 14.95
N LEU A 57 9.36 -0.39 14.13
CA LEU A 57 9.59 -0.26 12.68
C LEU A 57 8.53 0.62 12.01
N HIS A 58 7.26 0.44 12.38
CA HIS A 58 6.16 1.26 11.85
C HIS A 58 6.35 2.74 12.21
N THR A 59 6.67 3.01 13.48
CA THR A 59 6.92 4.37 13.96
C THR A 59 8.10 5.04 13.22
N ILE A 60 9.17 4.30 12.92
CA ILE A 60 10.30 4.81 12.14
C ILE A 60 9.86 5.16 10.71
N ILE A 61 9.05 4.31 10.06
CA ILE A 61 8.51 4.57 8.72
C ILE A 61 7.65 5.84 8.73
N GLU A 62 6.75 5.98 9.70
CA GLU A 62 5.94 7.19 9.85
C GLU A 62 6.79 8.45 10.04
N MET A 63 7.83 8.39 10.88
CA MET A 63 8.77 9.50 11.06
C MET A 63 9.46 9.89 9.77
N ILE A 64 9.88 8.93 8.95
CA ILE A 64 10.51 9.19 7.65
C ILE A 64 9.51 9.86 6.71
N CYS A 65 8.29 9.32 6.62
CA CYS A 65 7.24 9.89 5.78
C CYS A 65 6.93 11.34 6.18
N LEU A 66 6.78 11.62 7.47
CA LEU A 66 6.52 12.96 7.98
C LEU A 66 7.69 13.94 7.79
N LYS A 67 8.93 13.44 7.75
CA LYS A 67 10.11 14.27 7.39
C LYS A 67 10.13 14.66 5.92
N ILE A 68 9.63 13.78 5.03
CA ILE A 68 9.55 14.07 3.58
C ILE A 68 8.43 15.07 3.31
N TYR A 69 7.27 14.84 3.90
CA TYR A 69 6.13 15.75 3.79
C TYR A 69 5.38 15.77 5.12
N ALA A 70 5.35 16.94 5.76
CA ALA A 70 4.82 17.16 7.12
C ALA A 70 3.29 17.08 7.17
N SER A 71 2.72 15.99 6.68
CA SER A 71 1.29 15.70 6.70
C SER A 71 1.06 14.19 6.83
N PRO A 72 0.04 13.75 7.58
CA PRO A 72 -0.36 12.34 7.63
C PRO A 72 -0.63 11.72 6.25
N ALA A 73 -0.99 12.53 5.25
CA ALA A 73 -1.17 12.07 3.87
C ALA A 73 0.08 11.40 3.28
N SER A 74 1.28 11.76 3.75
CA SER A 74 2.53 11.12 3.31
C SER A 74 2.59 9.64 3.70
N ILE A 75 2.05 9.30 4.86
CA ILE A 75 1.98 7.93 5.36
C ILE A 75 0.98 7.12 4.51
N GLY A 76 -0.21 7.70 4.23
CA GLY A 76 -1.19 7.09 3.34
C GLY A 76 -0.64 6.86 1.93
N ALA A 77 0.08 7.83 1.37
CA ALA A 77 0.74 7.69 0.06
C ALA A 77 1.77 6.55 0.07
N PHE A 78 2.58 6.44 1.12
CA PHE A 78 3.53 5.34 1.28
C PHE A 78 2.82 3.98 1.35
N GLN A 79 1.73 3.87 2.11
CA GLN A 79 0.93 2.63 2.22
C GLN A 79 0.35 2.22 0.87
N ILE A 80 -0.15 3.16 0.06
CA ILE A 80 -0.65 2.93 -1.29
C ILE A 80 0.46 2.37 -2.19
N LEU A 81 1.65 2.94 -2.14
CA LEU A 81 2.79 2.46 -2.94
C LEU A 81 3.21 1.04 -2.54
N VAL A 82 3.28 0.77 -1.24
CA VAL A 82 3.63 -0.57 -0.72
C VAL A 82 2.58 -1.59 -1.14
N PHE A 83 1.29 -1.29 -0.98
CA PHE A 83 0.20 -2.17 -1.44
C PHE A 83 0.33 -2.47 -2.93
N SER A 84 0.46 -1.44 -3.75
CA SER A 84 0.52 -1.58 -5.21
C SER A 84 1.71 -2.41 -5.68
N LEU A 85 2.86 -2.25 -4.99
CA LEU A 85 4.08 -3.01 -5.27
C LEU A 85 3.89 -4.49 -4.91
N ILE A 86 3.36 -4.78 -3.73
CA ILE A 86 3.08 -6.16 -3.29
C ILE A 86 2.06 -6.80 -4.22
N TRP A 87 1.00 -6.09 -4.59
CA TRP A 87 -0.02 -6.57 -5.50
C TRP A 87 0.57 -6.93 -6.87
N MET A 88 1.42 -6.07 -7.42
CA MET A 88 2.14 -6.33 -8.67
C MET A 88 2.99 -7.61 -8.58
N ILE A 89 3.72 -7.80 -7.46
CA ILE A 89 4.58 -8.97 -7.25
C ILE A 89 3.72 -10.25 -7.20
N ILE A 90 2.60 -10.23 -6.47
CA ILE A 90 1.66 -11.36 -6.39
C ILE A 90 1.13 -11.73 -7.78
N CYS A 91 0.69 -10.72 -8.55
CA CYS A 91 0.20 -10.94 -9.91
C CYS A 91 1.29 -11.51 -10.82
N ASN A 92 2.53 -11.05 -10.69
CA ASN A 92 3.66 -11.59 -11.46
C ASN A 92 3.99 -13.03 -11.08
N TYR A 93 3.97 -13.36 -9.81
CA TYR A 93 4.20 -14.75 -9.35
C TYR A 93 3.20 -15.73 -9.96
N HIS A 94 1.91 -15.39 -9.93
CA HIS A 94 0.86 -16.23 -10.52
C HIS A 94 0.91 -16.30 -12.05
N ARG A 95 1.56 -15.36 -12.72
CA ARG A 95 1.72 -15.35 -14.18
C ARG A 95 2.75 -16.36 -14.66
N ASP A 96 3.81 -16.61 -13.91
CA ASP A 96 4.85 -17.55 -14.29
C ASP A 96 4.33 -19.00 -14.36
N ASP A 97 3.28 -19.33 -13.59
CA ASP A 97 2.63 -20.64 -13.60
C ASP A 97 1.63 -20.83 -14.77
N THR A 98 1.04 -19.74 -15.26
CA THR A 98 0.13 -19.77 -16.41
C THR A 98 0.85 -19.22 -17.63
N LYS A 99 1.23 -20.12 -18.58
CA LYS A 99 1.89 -19.76 -19.84
C LYS A 99 1.31 -18.46 -20.41
N SER A 100 2.19 -17.50 -20.60
CA SER A 100 2.12 -16.13 -21.14
C SER A 100 1.10 -15.84 -22.27
N ASP A 101 -0.18 -16.12 -22.08
CA ASP A 101 -1.22 -15.74 -23.03
C ASP A 101 -1.83 -14.37 -22.66
N SER A 102 -2.28 -13.63 -23.68
CA SER A 102 -2.98 -12.37 -23.53
C SER A 102 -4.20 -12.46 -22.58
N ASN A 103 -4.81 -13.64 -22.54
CA ASN A 103 -5.94 -13.94 -21.64
C ASN A 103 -5.54 -13.91 -20.15
N GLY A 104 -4.33 -14.33 -19.81
CA GLY A 104 -3.82 -14.24 -18.42
C GLY A 104 -3.68 -12.81 -17.93
N PHE A 105 -3.20 -11.89 -18.78
CA PHE A 105 -3.11 -10.47 -18.42
C PHE A 105 -4.49 -9.84 -18.25
N VAL A 106 -5.43 -10.15 -19.14
CA VAL A 106 -6.81 -9.62 -19.03
C VAL A 106 -7.45 -10.06 -17.72
N LEU A 107 -7.28 -11.33 -17.35
CA LEU A 107 -7.78 -11.86 -16.08
C LEU A 107 -7.16 -11.13 -14.88
N GLN A 108 -5.83 -10.95 -14.86
CA GLN A 108 -5.14 -10.20 -13.80
C GLN A 108 -5.61 -8.76 -13.70
N PHE A 109 -5.83 -8.10 -14.84
CA PHE A 109 -6.34 -6.74 -14.88
C PHE A 109 -7.77 -6.66 -14.33
N ILE A 110 -8.65 -7.60 -14.69
CA ILE A 110 -10.03 -7.66 -14.16
C ILE A 110 -9.99 -7.87 -12.63
N ILE A 111 -9.17 -8.81 -12.14
CA ILE A 111 -9.04 -9.05 -10.69
C ILE A 111 -8.50 -7.79 -9.99
N THR A 112 -7.52 -7.11 -10.56
CA THR A 112 -6.99 -5.85 -10.02
C THR A 112 -8.07 -4.78 -9.94
N MET A 113 -8.88 -4.63 -10.99
CA MET A 113 -10.00 -3.69 -10.98
C MET A 113 -11.04 -4.04 -9.91
N ILE A 114 -11.39 -5.32 -9.77
CA ILE A 114 -12.32 -5.76 -8.72
C ILE A 114 -11.76 -5.42 -7.33
N VAL A 115 -10.50 -5.74 -7.06
CA VAL A 115 -9.85 -5.45 -5.76
C VAL A 115 -9.82 -3.94 -5.48
N CYS A 116 -9.53 -3.12 -6.48
CA CYS A 116 -9.46 -1.66 -6.33
C CYS A 116 -10.84 -1.01 -6.18
N LEU A 117 -11.88 -1.58 -6.79
CA LEU A 117 -13.25 -1.06 -6.71
C LEU A 117 -13.97 -1.45 -5.42
N ILE A 118 -13.46 -2.43 -4.67
CA ILE A 118 -13.99 -2.74 -3.34
C ILE A 118 -13.63 -1.61 -2.37
N PRO A 119 -14.62 -0.82 -1.87
CA PRO A 119 -14.33 0.41 -1.10
C PRO A 119 -13.52 0.17 0.16
N ILE A 120 -13.68 -1.01 0.76
CA ILE A 120 -12.97 -1.36 1.99
C ILE A 120 -11.45 -1.39 1.79
N ASN A 121 -10.96 -1.85 0.63
CA ASN A 121 -9.53 -1.90 0.32
C ASN A 121 -8.97 -0.47 0.17
N ALA A 122 -9.73 0.41 -0.47
CA ALA A 122 -9.35 1.81 -0.61
C ALA A 122 -9.31 2.52 0.76
N ILE A 123 -10.32 2.30 1.61
CA ILE A 123 -10.39 2.87 2.96
C ILE A 123 -9.22 2.37 3.81
N TYR A 124 -8.94 1.08 3.80
CA TYR A 124 -7.80 0.52 4.54
C TYR A 124 -6.46 1.07 4.04
N SER A 125 -6.29 1.25 2.73
CA SER A 125 -5.02 1.77 2.18
C SER A 125 -4.70 3.22 2.58
N ILE A 126 -5.71 4.01 2.97
CA ILE A 126 -5.57 5.41 3.42
C ILE A 126 -5.75 5.58 4.94
N THR A 127 -6.07 4.51 5.66
CA THR A 127 -6.18 4.53 7.13
C THR A 127 -4.79 4.37 7.74
N LEU A 128 -4.41 5.28 8.60
CA LEU A 128 -3.14 5.20 9.31
C LEU A 128 -3.25 4.17 10.44
N SER A 129 -2.67 2.99 10.23
CA SER A 129 -2.65 1.94 11.25
C SER A 129 -1.47 0.99 11.03
N SER A 130 -0.77 0.66 12.10
CA SER A 130 0.33 -0.32 12.08
C SER A 130 -0.10 -1.70 11.58
N ASN A 131 -1.36 -2.07 11.82
CA ASN A 131 -1.89 -3.37 11.43
C ASN A 131 -1.99 -3.53 9.90
N ILE A 132 -2.13 -2.45 9.16
CA ILE A 132 -2.28 -2.48 7.71
C ILE A 132 -0.97 -2.86 7.04
N LEU A 133 0.14 -2.22 7.40
CA LEU A 133 1.45 -2.59 6.89
C LEU A 133 1.84 -4.02 7.28
N PHE A 134 1.50 -4.43 8.51
CA PHE A 134 1.71 -5.81 8.95
C PHE A 134 0.89 -6.80 8.11
N SER A 135 -0.39 -6.49 7.84
CA SER A 135 -1.25 -7.34 6.99
C SER A 135 -0.67 -7.51 5.59
N TYR A 136 -0.10 -6.45 5.01
CA TYR A 136 0.56 -6.52 3.72
C TYR A 136 1.83 -7.40 3.76
N ALA A 137 2.58 -7.35 4.85
CA ALA A 137 3.77 -8.19 5.03
C ALA A 137 3.43 -9.69 5.20
N VAL A 138 2.26 -10.02 5.77
CA VAL A 138 1.80 -11.42 5.95
C VAL A 138 1.27 -12.00 4.63
N LEU A 139 0.77 -11.18 3.72
CA LEU A 139 0.31 -11.62 2.40
C LEU A 139 1.45 -12.02 1.46
N PHE A 140 2.69 -11.71 1.82
CA PHE A 140 3.91 -12.01 1.08
C PHE A 140 4.62 -13.26 1.62
#